data_8148f9503c3edf4299d8e86a9ffaa5f2
#
_entry.id   8148f9503c3edf4299d8e86a9ffaa5f2
#
_cell.length_a   1.000
_cell.length_b   1.000
_cell.length_c   1.000
_cell.angle_alpha   90.00
_cell.angle_beta   90.00
_cell.angle_gamma   90.00
#
_symmetry.space_group_name_H-M   'P 1'
#
loop_
_entity.id
_entity.type
_entity.pdbx_description
1 polymer ?
#
loop_
_entity_poly.entity_id
_entity_poly.type
_entity_poly.pdbx_seq_one_letter_code
_entity_poly.pdbx_strand_id
1 'polypeptide(L)'
;EGMLISFGKSNYINKAKQQPNKVKDVINKISTDGILETVNAVRSKLEKPIPLGYSNVGEVIKVGSSVKDIKVGDRVASNGPHAEMIAVNQNLCILVPNNVKDEEAAFTVIASIALQGIRLAKPDFGETFIVSGLGLIGLLTCKLLLSQGCNVLGIDPDSERCDLAKSFGVKTLKIGNNVDQVNWALNLTKNVGVDGAIITATAKSNEPINLAAKACRKRGRLILVGSSP
;
A
#
# COMPACT_ATOMS: atom_id res chain seq x y z
N GLU A 1 -5.72 -0.14 7.88
CA GLU A 1 -6.86 0.18 8.79
C GLU A 1 -6.96 -0.80 9.96
N GLY A 2 -6.92 -2.11 9.74
CA GLY A 2 -7.03 -3.10 10.81
C GLY A 2 -6.04 -2.88 11.97
N MET A 3 -4.81 -2.49 11.70
CA MET A 3 -3.83 -2.14 12.74
C MET A 3 -4.25 -0.88 13.52
N LEU A 4 -4.81 0.14 12.87
CA LEU A 4 -5.28 1.36 13.52
C LEU A 4 -6.49 1.09 14.41
N ILE A 5 -7.43 0.26 13.94
CA ILE A 5 -8.60 -0.17 14.72
C ILE A 5 -8.15 -0.99 15.93
N SER A 6 -7.21 -1.93 15.75
CA SER A 6 -6.65 -2.72 16.84
C SER A 6 -5.92 -1.85 17.86
N PHE A 7 -5.14 -0.87 17.41
CA PHE A 7 -4.49 0.12 18.27
C PHE A 7 -5.52 0.96 19.03
N GLY A 8 -6.57 1.45 18.35
CA GLY A 8 -7.63 2.25 18.97
C GLY A 8 -8.33 1.51 20.13
N LYS A 9 -8.63 0.22 19.92
CA LYS A 9 -9.29 -0.65 20.90
C LYS A 9 -8.35 -1.16 22.02
N SER A 10 -7.04 -1.02 21.89
CA SER A 10 -6.05 -1.49 22.86
C SER A 10 -6.07 -0.66 24.15
N ASN A 11 -5.74 -1.28 25.28
CA ASN A 11 -5.51 -0.58 26.53
C ASN A 11 -4.19 0.24 26.47
N TYR A 12 -4.00 1.18 27.40
CA TYR A 12 -2.84 2.08 27.42
C TYR A 12 -1.49 1.36 27.46
N ILE A 13 -1.39 0.23 28.17
CA ILE A 13 -0.16 -0.58 28.27
C ILE A 13 0.19 -1.16 26.91
N ASN A 14 -0.78 -1.72 26.20
CA ASN A 14 -0.56 -2.28 24.88
C ASN A 14 -0.26 -1.19 23.84
N LYS A 15 -0.90 0.00 23.96
CA LYS A 15 -0.56 1.16 23.13
C LYS A 15 0.90 1.61 23.35
N ALA A 16 1.35 1.63 24.59
CA ALA A 16 2.75 1.95 24.92
C ALA A 16 3.73 0.94 24.34
N LYS A 17 3.44 -0.36 24.46
CA LYS A 17 4.30 -1.44 23.88
C LYS A 17 4.40 -1.37 22.35
N GLN A 18 3.34 -0.93 21.67
CA GLN A 18 3.34 -0.79 20.21
C GLN A 18 4.09 0.46 19.71
N GLN A 19 4.35 1.44 20.57
CA GLN A 19 4.99 2.70 20.20
C GLN A 19 6.09 3.11 21.20
N PRO A 20 7.19 2.33 21.32
CA PRO A 20 8.23 2.55 22.35
C PRO A 20 8.93 3.91 22.20
N ASN A 21 9.09 4.42 20.98
CA ASN A 21 9.69 5.73 20.75
C ASN A 21 8.82 6.87 21.31
N LYS A 22 7.51 6.80 21.12
CA LYS A 22 6.59 7.80 21.72
C LYS A 22 6.54 7.73 23.23
N VAL A 23 6.79 6.56 23.83
CA VAL A 23 6.91 6.45 25.29
C VAL A 23 8.13 7.21 25.81
N LYS A 24 9.27 7.15 25.09
CA LYS A 24 10.46 7.97 25.42
C LYS A 24 10.19 9.46 25.34
N ASP A 25 9.46 9.89 24.29
CA ASP A 25 9.07 11.30 24.12
C ASP A 25 8.17 11.76 25.28
N VAL A 26 7.23 10.91 25.72
CA VAL A 26 6.38 11.20 26.88
C VAL A 26 7.20 11.31 28.17
N ILE A 27 8.16 10.42 28.39
CA ILE A 27 9.04 10.48 29.57
C ILE A 27 9.86 11.78 29.56
N ASN A 28 10.43 12.15 28.41
CA ASN A 28 11.16 13.42 28.26
C ASN A 28 10.24 14.63 28.55
N LYS A 29 9.01 14.58 28.04
CA LYS A 29 8.04 15.66 28.24
C LYS A 29 7.57 15.80 29.70
N ILE A 30 7.53 14.71 30.47
CA ILE A 30 7.28 14.75 31.92
C ILE A 30 8.33 15.61 32.63
N SER A 31 9.60 15.53 32.20
CA SER A 31 10.69 16.31 32.79
C SER A 31 10.62 17.80 32.49
N THR A 32 9.98 18.20 31.39
CA THR A 32 9.85 19.61 30.97
C THR A 32 8.53 20.25 31.40
N ASP A 33 7.42 19.55 31.20
CA ASP A 33 6.05 20.10 31.32
C ASP A 33 5.35 19.65 32.62
N GLY A 34 5.94 18.69 33.36
CA GLY A 34 5.32 18.09 34.55
C GLY A 34 4.40 16.90 34.23
N ILE A 35 4.13 16.09 35.27
CA ILE A 35 3.40 14.82 35.14
C ILE A 35 1.93 15.04 34.74
N LEU A 36 1.21 15.95 35.43
CA LEU A 36 -0.22 16.16 35.23
C LEU A 36 -0.54 16.69 33.82
N GLU A 37 0.20 17.69 33.34
CA GLU A 37 0.01 18.24 32.00
C GLU A 37 0.34 17.24 30.90
N THR A 38 1.41 16.45 31.09
CA THR A 38 1.80 15.40 30.15
C THR A 38 0.76 14.31 30.07
N VAL A 39 0.24 13.83 31.21
CA VAL A 39 -0.83 12.80 31.26
C VAL A 39 -2.10 13.29 30.57
N ASN A 40 -2.53 14.53 30.83
CA ASN A 40 -3.69 15.13 30.18
C ASN A 40 -3.50 15.29 28.67
N ALA A 41 -2.32 15.72 28.22
CA ALA A 41 -2.00 15.82 26.80
C ALA A 41 -1.96 14.46 26.08
N VAL A 42 -1.41 13.43 26.73
CA VAL A 42 -1.39 12.05 26.21
C VAL A 42 -2.81 11.50 26.12
N ARG A 43 -3.61 11.68 27.17
CA ARG A 43 -5.00 11.22 27.22
C ARG A 43 -5.83 11.88 26.12
N SER A 44 -5.76 13.21 26.00
CA SER A 44 -6.45 13.97 24.94
C SER A 44 -6.05 13.52 23.53
N LYS A 45 -4.77 13.17 23.29
CA LYS A 45 -4.30 12.62 22.02
C LYS A 45 -4.82 11.20 21.75
N LEU A 46 -4.91 10.36 22.79
CA LEU A 46 -5.34 8.97 22.66
C LEU A 46 -6.87 8.82 22.56
N GLU A 47 -7.61 9.80 23.05
CA GLU A 47 -9.09 9.85 22.98
C GLU A 47 -9.59 10.50 21.68
N LYS A 48 -8.74 11.24 20.93
CA LYS A 48 -9.16 11.80 19.65
C LYS A 48 -9.43 10.69 18.63
N PRO A 49 -10.62 10.70 17.98
CA PRO A 49 -10.90 9.79 16.88
C PRO A 49 -9.86 9.94 15.77
N ILE A 50 -9.30 8.83 15.33
CA ILE A 50 -8.36 8.80 14.20
C ILE A 50 -9.20 8.56 12.95
N PRO A 51 -9.15 9.46 11.95
CA PRO A 51 -9.82 9.24 10.68
C PRO A 51 -9.24 7.98 10.02
N LEU A 52 -10.13 7.13 9.48
CA LEU A 52 -9.76 5.91 8.77
C LEU A 52 -9.78 6.17 7.26
N GLY A 53 -8.90 5.46 6.58
CA GLY A 53 -8.80 5.51 5.12
C GLY A 53 -8.07 6.74 4.59
N TYR A 54 -7.75 6.65 3.32
CA TYR A 54 -7.09 7.71 2.54
C TYR A 54 -7.40 7.56 1.04
N SER A 55 -8.56 7.04 0.71
CA SER A 55 -9.06 6.94 -0.66
C SER A 55 -10.55 7.21 -0.66
N ASN A 56 -10.96 8.22 -1.39
CA ASN A 56 -12.31 8.74 -1.38
C ASN A 56 -12.69 9.22 -2.78
N VAL A 57 -13.95 9.04 -3.13
CA VAL A 57 -14.59 9.64 -4.33
C VAL A 57 -15.85 10.35 -3.88
N GLY A 58 -16.09 11.52 -4.41
CA GLY A 58 -17.27 12.28 -4.06
C GLY A 58 -17.50 13.48 -4.98
N GLU A 59 -18.63 14.12 -4.77
CA GLU A 59 -19.00 15.36 -5.45
C GLU A 59 -18.53 16.57 -4.63
N VAL A 60 -18.01 17.55 -5.34
CA VAL A 60 -17.54 18.81 -4.74
C VAL A 60 -18.74 19.68 -4.39
N ILE A 61 -18.96 19.91 -3.13
CA ILE A 61 -20.05 20.77 -2.61
C ILE A 61 -19.61 22.21 -2.34
N LYS A 62 -18.30 22.43 -2.11
CA LYS A 62 -17.73 23.75 -1.85
C LYS A 62 -16.26 23.80 -2.25
N VAL A 63 -15.80 24.94 -2.77
CA VAL A 63 -14.40 25.20 -3.10
C VAL A 63 -13.87 26.43 -2.37
N GLY A 64 -12.60 26.43 -2.04
CA GLY A 64 -11.91 27.60 -1.51
C GLY A 64 -11.67 28.65 -2.61
N SER A 65 -11.49 29.92 -2.22
CA SER A 65 -11.31 31.04 -3.15
C SER A 65 -10.08 30.94 -4.07
N SER A 66 -9.07 30.15 -3.67
CA SER A 66 -7.85 29.95 -4.44
C SER A 66 -7.87 28.74 -5.37
N VAL A 67 -8.94 27.95 -5.36
CA VAL A 67 -9.09 26.76 -6.22
C VAL A 67 -9.48 27.21 -7.62
N LYS A 68 -8.76 26.73 -8.65
CA LYS A 68 -8.97 27.16 -10.06
C LYS A 68 -9.55 26.07 -10.95
N ASP A 69 -9.10 24.82 -10.76
CA ASP A 69 -9.35 23.74 -11.73
C ASP A 69 -10.47 22.79 -11.31
N ILE A 70 -11.09 23.02 -10.16
CA ILE A 70 -12.17 22.22 -9.59
C ILE A 70 -13.32 23.16 -9.20
N LYS A 71 -14.54 22.80 -9.55
CA LYS A 71 -15.75 23.59 -9.23
C LYS A 71 -16.79 22.73 -8.50
N VAL A 72 -17.78 23.39 -7.92
CA VAL A 72 -18.94 22.73 -7.32
C VAL A 72 -19.68 21.90 -8.36
N GLY A 73 -20.05 20.68 -8.01
CA GLY A 73 -20.66 19.66 -8.88
C GLY A 73 -19.67 18.76 -9.61
N ASP A 74 -18.36 19.04 -9.54
CA ASP A 74 -17.36 18.13 -10.12
C ASP A 74 -17.24 16.85 -9.28
N ARG A 75 -17.04 15.72 -9.95
CA ARG A 75 -16.68 14.45 -9.32
C ARG A 75 -15.16 14.36 -9.18
N VAL A 76 -14.68 14.09 -7.97
CA VAL A 76 -13.24 14.00 -7.68
C VAL A 76 -12.90 12.73 -6.92
N ALA A 77 -11.75 12.16 -7.23
CA ALA A 77 -11.06 11.20 -6.37
C ALA A 77 -10.01 11.93 -5.53
N SER A 78 -9.86 11.57 -4.27
CA SER A 78 -8.95 12.22 -3.34
C SER A 78 -8.36 11.27 -2.32
N ASN A 79 -7.29 11.69 -1.64
CA ASN A 79 -6.72 10.96 -0.51
C ASN A 79 -7.39 11.29 0.84
N GLY A 80 -8.60 11.82 0.80
CA GLY A 80 -9.38 12.09 2.01
C GLY A 80 -9.73 10.83 2.79
N PRO A 81 -10.05 10.96 4.08
CA PRO A 81 -10.50 9.84 4.90
C PRO A 81 -11.89 9.35 4.47
N HIS A 82 -12.26 8.16 4.94
CA HIS A 82 -13.61 7.62 4.76
C HIS A 82 -14.60 8.38 5.63
N ALA A 83 -15.30 9.35 5.07
CA ALA A 83 -16.32 10.17 5.72
C ALA A 83 -17.29 10.71 4.67
N GLU A 84 -18.51 11.05 5.11
CA GLU A 84 -19.56 11.64 4.25
C GLU A 84 -19.15 13.01 3.70
N MET A 85 -18.45 13.81 4.51
CA MET A 85 -17.93 15.11 4.13
C MET A 85 -16.47 15.25 4.53
N ILE A 86 -15.65 15.68 3.60
CA ILE A 86 -14.21 15.88 3.80
C ILE A 86 -13.76 17.22 3.22
N ALA A 87 -12.71 17.77 3.79
CA ALA A 87 -11.99 18.90 3.24
C ALA A 87 -10.57 18.46 2.85
N VAL A 88 -10.23 18.59 1.59
CA VAL A 88 -8.95 18.12 1.04
C VAL A 88 -8.29 19.22 0.23
N ASN A 89 -6.98 19.29 0.23
CA ASN A 89 -6.24 20.23 -0.60
C ASN A 89 -6.42 19.89 -2.09
N GLN A 90 -6.52 20.90 -2.95
CA GLN A 90 -6.71 20.75 -4.38
C GLN A 90 -5.67 19.81 -5.04
N ASN A 91 -4.40 19.89 -4.64
CA ASN A 91 -3.32 19.06 -5.16
C ASN A 91 -3.41 17.58 -4.80
N LEU A 92 -4.34 17.21 -3.94
CA LEU A 92 -4.64 15.83 -3.53
C LEU A 92 -5.99 15.36 -4.09
N CYS A 93 -6.56 16.11 -5.02
CA CYS A 93 -7.79 15.81 -5.73
C CYS A 93 -7.52 15.67 -7.23
N ILE A 94 -8.24 14.78 -7.87
CA ILE A 94 -8.23 14.63 -9.33
C ILE A 94 -9.67 14.49 -9.84
N LEU A 95 -9.97 15.13 -10.95
CA LEU A 95 -11.27 15.00 -11.62
C LEU A 95 -11.48 13.57 -12.11
N VAL A 96 -12.66 13.03 -11.85
CA VAL A 96 -13.05 11.70 -12.33
C VAL A 96 -13.70 11.86 -13.72
N PRO A 97 -13.17 11.20 -14.76
CA PRO A 97 -13.78 11.23 -16.10
C PRO A 97 -15.21 10.66 -16.08
N ASN A 98 -16.09 11.19 -16.95
CA ASN A 98 -17.50 10.79 -16.98
C ASN A 98 -17.73 9.31 -17.28
N ASN A 99 -16.82 8.68 -18.01
CA ASN A 99 -16.87 7.25 -18.36
C ASN A 99 -16.28 6.32 -17.27
N VAL A 100 -15.79 6.85 -16.15
CA VAL A 100 -15.25 6.08 -15.03
C VAL A 100 -16.27 6.09 -13.90
N LYS A 101 -16.59 4.91 -13.36
CA LYS A 101 -17.50 4.76 -12.21
C LYS A 101 -16.80 5.14 -10.90
N ASP A 102 -17.59 5.51 -9.89
CA ASP A 102 -17.06 5.89 -8.58
C ASP A 102 -16.31 4.73 -7.90
N GLU A 103 -16.82 3.50 -8.03
CA GLU A 103 -16.19 2.31 -7.49
C GLU A 103 -14.81 2.05 -8.14
N GLU A 104 -14.64 2.37 -9.42
CA GLU A 104 -13.36 2.26 -10.11
C GLU A 104 -12.43 3.41 -9.71
N ALA A 105 -12.95 4.64 -9.67
CA ALA A 105 -12.21 5.83 -9.27
C ALA A 105 -11.72 5.76 -7.82
N ALA A 106 -12.43 5.05 -6.94
CA ALA A 106 -12.02 4.84 -5.54
C ALA A 106 -10.67 4.13 -5.40
N PHE A 107 -10.22 3.38 -6.41
CA PHE A 107 -8.88 2.77 -6.40
C PHE A 107 -7.75 3.72 -6.81
N THR A 108 -8.03 4.95 -7.25
CA THR A 108 -7.03 5.87 -7.83
C THR A 108 -5.85 6.11 -6.90
N VAL A 109 -6.10 6.40 -5.62
CA VAL A 109 -5.03 6.68 -4.66
C VAL A 109 -4.17 5.44 -4.41
N ILE A 110 -4.79 4.29 -4.19
CA ILE A 110 -4.09 3.02 -3.96
C ILE A 110 -3.35 2.57 -5.22
N ALA A 111 -3.96 2.72 -6.38
CA ALA A 111 -3.33 2.40 -7.66
C ALA A 111 -2.13 3.32 -7.96
N SER A 112 -2.15 4.57 -7.49
CA SER A 112 -1.00 5.48 -7.62
C SER A 112 0.23 4.99 -6.86
N ILE A 113 0.05 4.33 -5.71
CA ILE A 113 1.13 3.69 -4.94
C ILE A 113 1.74 2.53 -5.76
N ALA A 114 0.89 1.66 -6.30
CA ALA A 114 1.33 0.57 -7.18
C ALA A 114 2.05 1.11 -8.41
N LEU A 115 1.49 2.14 -9.07
CA LEU A 115 2.06 2.77 -10.26
C LEU A 115 3.42 3.42 -9.96
N GLN A 116 3.62 4.00 -8.78
CA GLN A 116 4.92 4.55 -8.39
C GLN A 116 5.98 3.45 -8.31
N GLY A 117 5.66 2.29 -7.75
CA GLY A 117 6.56 1.13 -7.76
C GLY A 117 6.93 0.70 -9.18
N ILE A 118 5.97 0.67 -10.09
CA ILE A 118 6.19 0.33 -11.50
C ILE A 118 7.05 1.39 -12.20
N ARG A 119 6.82 2.68 -11.98
CA ARG A 119 7.65 3.76 -12.52
C ARG A 119 9.11 3.65 -12.09
N LEU A 120 9.38 3.26 -10.86
CA LEU A 120 10.73 3.01 -10.37
C LEU A 120 11.35 1.76 -11.02
N ALA A 121 10.53 0.75 -11.26
CA ALA A 121 10.95 -0.49 -11.92
C ALA A 121 11.27 -0.29 -13.41
N LYS A 122 10.70 0.71 -14.08
CA LYS A 122 10.88 1.00 -15.52
C LYS A 122 10.74 -0.27 -16.36
N PRO A 123 9.59 -0.95 -16.36
CA PRO A 123 9.43 -2.19 -17.10
C PRO A 123 9.41 -1.92 -18.62
N ASP A 124 10.05 -2.82 -19.38
CA ASP A 124 9.94 -2.89 -20.82
C ASP A 124 8.92 -3.96 -21.24
N PHE A 125 8.38 -3.82 -22.45
CA PHE A 125 7.44 -4.79 -23.02
C PHE A 125 8.06 -6.19 -23.08
N GLY A 126 7.30 -7.19 -22.61
CA GLY A 126 7.72 -8.59 -22.63
C GLY A 126 8.61 -9.00 -21.45
N GLU A 127 9.06 -8.09 -20.60
CA GLU A 127 9.79 -8.43 -19.37
C GLU A 127 8.93 -9.25 -18.40
N THR A 128 9.58 -10.04 -17.58
CA THR A 128 8.94 -10.86 -16.54
C THR A 128 9.19 -10.26 -15.18
N PHE A 129 8.11 -9.95 -14.45
CA PHE A 129 8.18 -9.44 -13.09
C PHE A 129 7.58 -10.45 -12.10
N ILE A 130 8.20 -10.55 -10.92
CA ILE A 130 7.59 -11.23 -9.78
C ILE A 130 7.03 -10.20 -8.78
N VAL A 131 5.78 -10.38 -8.39
CA VAL A 131 5.11 -9.58 -7.36
C VAL A 131 4.98 -10.43 -6.09
N SER A 132 5.67 -10.01 -5.03
CA SER A 132 5.64 -10.66 -3.72
C SER A 132 4.63 -9.97 -2.81
N GLY A 133 3.56 -10.69 -2.48
CA GLY A 133 2.38 -10.18 -1.78
C GLY A 133 1.26 -9.80 -2.75
N LEU A 134 0.15 -10.55 -2.73
CA LEU A 134 -1.01 -10.33 -3.59
C LEU A 134 -2.18 -9.70 -2.81
N GLY A 135 -1.87 -8.81 -1.86
CA GLY A 135 -2.84 -7.90 -1.26
C GLY A 135 -3.33 -6.86 -2.27
N LEU A 136 -4.09 -5.86 -1.81
CA LEU A 136 -4.70 -4.86 -2.69
C LEU A 136 -3.67 -4.15 -3.60
N ILE A 137 -2.55 -3.67 -3.04
CA ILE A 137 -1.49 -3.02 -3.83
C ILE A 137 -0.84 -4.02 -4.80
N GLY A 138 -0.58 -5.26 -4.35
CA GLY A 138 0.01 -6.30 -5.20
C GLY A 138 -0.87 -6.67 -6.39
N LEU A 139 -2.16 -6.86 -6.18
CA LEU A 139 -3.13 -7.15 -7.25
C LEU A 139 -3.22 -6.00 -8.26
N LEU A 140 -3.25 -4.75 -7.79
CA LEU A 140 -3.20 -3.58 -8.67
C LEU A 140 -1.87 -3.50 -9.44
N THR A 141 -0.74 -3.80 -8.79
CA THR A 141 0.57 -3.89 -9.44
C THR A 141 0.56 -4.93 -10.55
N CYS A 142 0.01 -6.13 -10.28
CA CYS A 142 -0.10 -7.17 -11.30
C CYS A 142 -0.91 -6.70 -12.52
N LYS A 143 -2.09 -6.11 -12.29
CA LYS A 143 -2.94 -5.60 -13.38
C LYS A 143 -2.26 -4.52 -14.21
N LEU A 144 -1.57 -3.59 -13.57
CA LEU A 144 -0.83 -2.53 -14.25
C LEU A 144 0.36 -3.07 -15.08
N LEU A 145 1.13 -4.03 -14.54
CA LEU A 145 2.21 -4.70 -15.29
C LEU A 145 1.69 -5.47 -16.49
N LEU A 146 0.61 -6.23 -16.34
CA LEU A 146 -0.05 -6.93 -17.45
C LEU A 146 -0.52 -5.96 -18.53
N SER A 147 -1.10 -4.82 -18.14
CA SER A 147 -1.54 -3.76 -19.09
C SER A 147 -0.38 -3.12 -19.86
N GLN A 148 0.85 -3.17 -19.32
CA GLN A 148 2.07 -2.72 -19.98
C GLN A 148 2.74 -3.81 -20.82
N GLY A 149 2.12 -4.97 -20.97
CA GLY A 149 2.63 -6.07 -21.75
C GLY A 149 3.74 -6.89 -21.10
N CYS A 150 3.88 -6.81 -19.77
CA CYS A 150 4.80 -7.65 -19.00
C CYS A 150 4.19 -9.03 -18.70
N ASN A 151 5.07 -10.03 -18.52
CA ASN A 151 4.68 -11.29 -17.91
C ASN A 151 4.74 -11.14 -16.39
N VAL A 152 3.72 -11.62 -15.68
CA VAL A 152 3.65 -11.44 -14.24
C VAL A 152 3.57 -12.77 -13.50
N LEU A 153 4.47 -12.95 -12.55
CA LEU A 153 4.49 -14.00 -11.56
C LEU A 153 4.04 -13.43 -10.22
N GLY A 154 3.15 -14.10 -9.50
CA GLY A 154 2.66 -13.64 -8.21
C GLY A 154 2.87 -14.67 -7.11
N ILE A 155 3.30 -14.27 -5.94
CA ILE A 155 3.46 -15.15 -4.78
C ILE A 155 2.77 -14.57 -3.54
N ASP A 156 2.00 -15.42 -2.85
CA ASP A 156 1.31 -15.06 -1.61
C ASP A 156 1.05 -16.34 -0.77
N PRO A 157 1.03 -16.29 0.57
CA PRO A 157 0.62 -17.41 1.39
C PRO A 157 -0.89 -17.71 1.32
N ASP A 158 -1.70 -16.74 0.91
CA ASP A 158 -3.15 -16.85 0.80
C ASP A 158 -3.57 -17.40 -0.57
N SER A 159 -4.29 -18.54 -0.57
CA SER A 159 -4.77 -19.17 -1.79
C SER A 159 -5.82 -18.34 -2.53
N GLU A 160 -6.73 -17.66 -1.81
CA GLU A 160 -7.79 -16.88 -2.43
C GLU A 160 -7.22 -15.68 -3.22
N ARG A 161 -6.18 -15.05 -2.67
CA ARG A 161 -5.45 -13.99 -3.37
C ARG A 161 -4.71 -14.50 -4.59
N CYS A 162 -4.08 -15.67 -4.48
CA CYS A 162 -3.46 -16.33 -5.62
C CYS A 162 -4.48 -16.63 -6.72
N ASP A 163 -5.65 -17.15 -6.37
CA ASP A 163 -6.69 -17.50 -7.34
C ASP A 163 -7.32 -16.25 -7.98
N LEU A 164 -7.50 -15.18 -7.22
CA LEU A 164 -7.90 -13.87 -7.76
C LEU A 164 -6.86 -13.34 -8.75
N ALA A 165 -5.57 -13.41 -8.43
CA ALA A 165 -4.52 -12.98 -9.35
C ALA A 165 -4.47 -13.83 -10.62
N LYS A 166 -4.70 -15.15 -10.52
CA LYS A 166 -4.82 -16.05 -11.69
C LYS A 166 -5.95 -15.62 -12.63
N SER A 167 -7.10 -15.16 -12.08
CA SER A 167 -8.21 -14.68 -12.89
C SER A 167 -7.85 -13.46 -13.77
N PHE A 168 -6.78 -12.76 -13.43
CA PHE A 168 -6.24 -11.65 -14.24
C PHE A 168 -5.19 -12.09 -15.25
N GLY A 169 -4.78 -13.36 -15.27
CA GLY A 169 -3.73 -13.88 -16.14
C GLY A 169 -2.34 -13.96 -15.49
N VAL A 170 -2.23 -13.72 -14.17
CA VAL A 170 -0.99 -13.88 -13.41
C VAL A 170 -0.69 -15.37 -13.18
N LYS A 171 0.54 -15.79 -13.38
CA LYS A 171 0.99 -17.11 -12.93
C LYS A 171 1.31 -17.02 -11.45
N THR A 172 0.64 -17.80 -10.61
CA THR A 172 0.77 -17.65 -9.15
C THR A 172 1.33 -18.89 -8.49
N LEU A 173 2.01 -18.68 -7.37
CA LEU A 173 2.47 -19.71 -6.47
C LEU A 173 2.03 -19.37 -5.04
N LYS A 174 1.31 -20.30 -4.40
CA LYS A 174 1.04 -20.21 -2.97
C LYS A 174 2.30 -20.55 -2.18
N ILE A 175 2.72 -19.64 -1.31
CA ILE A 175 3.82 -19.86 -0.37
C ILE A 175 3.38 -20.89 0.68
N GLY A 176 4.22 -21.89 0.96
CA GLY A 176 3.98 -22.90 1.98
C GLY A 176 5.28 -23.57 2.40
N ASN A 177 5.20 -24.44 3.41
CA ASN A 177 6.33 -25.24 3.83
C ASN A 177 6.78 -26.15 2.66
N ASN A 178 8.09 -26.17 2.37
CA ASN A 178 8.72 -26.97 1.31
C ASN A 178 8.44 -26.52 -0.14
N VAL A 179 7.97 -25.31 -0.40
CA VAL A 179 7.84 -24.79 -1.76
C VAL A 179 9.05 -23.91 -2.10
N ASP A 180 9.82 -24.36 -3.08
CA ASP A 180 10.95 -23.58 -3.59
C ASP A 180 10.49 -22.54 -4.60
N GLN A 181 10.25 -21.34 -4.10
CA GLN A 181 9.75 -20.19 -4.86
C GLN A 181 10.77 -19.68 -5.89
N VAL A 182 12.06 -19.81 -5.59
CA VAL A 182 13.14 -19.39 -6.49
C VAL A 182 13.21 -20.32 -7.68
N ASN A 183 13.25 -21.63 -7.45
CA ASN A 183 13.24 -22.62 -8.54
C ASN A 183 11.97 -22.55 -9.37
N TRP A 184 10.82 -22.28 -8.76
CA TRP A 184 9.59 -22.08 -9.51
C TRP A 184 9.70 -20.88 -10.48
N ALA A 185 10.22 -19.74 -10.04
CA ALA A 185 10.42 -18.57 -10.89
C ALA A 185 11.48 -18.82 -11.98
N LEU A 186 12.58 -19.50 -11.64
CA LEU A 186 13.64 -19.88 -12.58
C LEU A 186 13.11 -20.82 -13.67
N ASN A 187 12.31 -21.81 -13.33
CA ASN A 187 11.71 -22.72 -14.29
C ASN A 187 10.80 -21.99 -15.30
N LEU A 188 10.03 -21.00 -14.84
CA LEU A 188 9.16 -20.21 -15.71
C LEU A 188 9.93 -19.21 -16.59
N THR A 189 11.18 -18.90 -16.25
CA THR A 189 12.04 -17.98 -16.96
C THR A 189 13.22 -18.70 -17.66
N LYS A 190 13.10 -20.02 -17.90
CA LYS A 190 14.14 -20.84 -18.55
C LYS A 190 15.53 -20.71 -17.88
N ASN A 191 15.55 -20.66 -16.56
CA ASN A 191 16.73 -20.49 -15.69
C ASN A 191 17.49 -19.15 -15.87
N VAL A 192 16.89 -18.17 -16.52
CA VAL A 192 17.47 -16.82 -16.63
C VAL A 192 17.21 -16.00 -15.37
N GLY A 193 16.04 -16.16 -14.77
CA GLY A 193 15.52 -15.31 -13.70
C GLY A 193 14.61 -14.19 -14.19
N VAL A 194 13.85 -13.57 -13.28
CA VAL A 194 12.93 -12.48 -13.61
C VAL A 194 13.68 -11.17 -13.82
N ASP A 195 13.15 -10.29 -14.67
CA ASP A 195 13.71 -8.98 -14.98
C ASP A 195 13.59 -8.00 -13.81
N GLY A 196 12.58 -8.19 -12.98
CA GLY A 196 12.40 -7.40 -11.77
C GLY A 196 11.47 -8.05 -10.77
N ALA A 197 11.55 -7.56 -9.53
CA ALA A 197 10.68 -7.95 -8.45
C ALA A 197 10.09 -6.71 -7.77
N ILE A 198 8.79 -6.75 -7.53
CA ILE A 198 8.08 -5.70 -6.78
C ILE A 198 7.54 -6.34 -5.51
N ILE A 199 8.00 -5.85 -4.36
CA ILE A 199 7.66 -6.37 -3.04
C ILE A 199 6.60 -5.47 -2.43
N THR A 200 5.37 -5.97 -2.35
CA THR A 200 4.22 -5.30 -1.74
C THR A 200 3.78 -5.96 -0.43
N ALA A 201 4.44 -7.06 -0.07
CA ALA A 201 4.21 -7.75 1.18
C ALA A 201 4.73 -6.93 2.37
N THR A 202 3.99 -6.97 3.47
CA THR A 202 4.48 -6.55 4.78
C THR A 202 5.02 -7.79 5.50
N ALA A 203 6.31 -7.84 5.76
CA ALA A 203 6.96 -8.97 6.42
C ALA A 203 7.73 -8.52 7.66
N LYS A 204 7.85 -9.44 8.63
CA LYS A 204 8.66 -9.24 9.85
C LYS A 204 10.13 -9.64 9.66
N SER A 205 10.49 -10.07 8.45
CA SER A 205 11.85 -10.55 8.12
C SER A 205 12.25 -10.08 6.73
N ASN A 206 13.54 -10.18 6.42
CA ASN A 206 14.08 -9.87 5.09
C ASN A 206 13.87 -11.00 4.06
N GLU A 207 13.11 -12.04 4.41
CA GLU A 207 12.89 -13.20 3.53
C GLU A 207 12.32 -12.83 2.14
N PRO A 208 11.29 -11.96 2.00
CA PRO A 208 10.79 -11.57 0.69
C PRO A 208 11.84 -10.86 -0.19
N ILE A 209 12.73 -10.07 0.43
CA ILE A 209 13.81 -9.36 -0.26
C ILE A 209 14.85 -10.37 -0.75
N ASN A 210 15.27 -11.29 0.12
CA ASN A 210 16.27 -12.32 -0.21
C ASN A 210 15.77 -13.26 -1.32
N LEU A 211 14.49 -13.63 -1.27
CA LEU A 211 13.86 -14.44 -2.29
C LEU A 211 13.82 -13.70 -3.63
N ALA A 212 13.36 -12.45 -3.62
CA ALA A 212 13.31 -11.61 -4.81
C ALA A 212 14.70 -11.45 -5.44
N ALA A 213 15.74 -11.23 -4.62
CA ALA A 213 17.12 -11.13 -5.10
C ALA A 213 17.61 -12.39 -5.77
N LYS A 214 17.29 -13.59 -5.23
CA LYS A 214 17.67 -14.88 -5.81
C LYS A 214 16.88 -15.23 -7.07
N ALA A 215 15.63 -14.79 -7.18
CA ALA A 215 14.79 -15.04 -8.35
C ALA A 215 15.10 -14.12 -9.52
N CYS A 216 15.72 -12.95 -9.28
CA CYS A 216 16.09 -12.00 -10.31
C CYS A 216 17.31 -12.45 -11.12
N ARG A 217 17.29 -12.14 -12.42
CA ARG A 217 18.48 -12.26 -13.26
C ARG A 217 19.56 -11.25 -12.85
N LYS A 218 20.77 -11.42 -13.36
CA LYS A 218 21.83 -10.39 -13.23
C LYS A 218 21.30 -9.05 -13.75
N ARG A 219 21.52 -7.98 -12.99
CA ARG A 219 21.00 -6.62 -13.26
C ARG A 219 19.48 -6.50 -13.20
N GLY A 220 18.77 -7.47 -12.61
CA GLY A 220 17.35 -7.36 -12.31
C GLY A 220 17.09 -6.24 -11.30
N ARG A 221 15.88 -5.73 -11.31
CA ARG A 221 15.46 -4.59 -10.46
C ARG A 221 14.65 -5.09 -9.26
N LEU A 222 14.95 -4.56 -8.09
CA LEU A 222 14.21 -4.84 -6.86
C LEU A 222 13.54 -3.56 -6.38
N ILE A 223 12.22 -3.57 -6.27
CA ILE A 223 11.42 -2.42 -5.83
C ILE A 223 10.66 -2.80 -4.58
N LEU A 224 10.87 -2.06 -3.51
CA LEU A 224 10.14 -2.20 -2.26
C LEU A 224 9.03 -1.16 -2.21
N VAL A 225 7.77 -1.61 -2.20
CA VAL A 225 6.57 -0.78 -2.09
C VAL A 225 5.92 -0.95 -0.72
N GLY A 226 6.04 -2.13 -0.13
CA GLY A 226 5.61 -2.42 1.23
C GLY A 226 6.58 -1.90 2.30
N SER A 227 6.18 -1.98 3.57
CA SER A 227 7.09 -1.77 4.69
C SER A 227 7.80 -3.07 5.04
N SER A 228 9.12 -3.02 5.11
CA SER A 228 9.98 -4.06 5.68
C SER A 228 10.62 -3.54 6.95
N PRO A 229 11.00 -4.41 7.93
CA PRO A 229 11.68 -3.97 9.14
C PRO A 229 13.01 -3.29 8.84
#